data_5e115fc743242e109bdeca7abab3817a
#
_entry.id   5e115fc743242e109bdeca7abab3817a
#
_cell.length_a   1.000
_cell.length_b   1.000
_cell.length_c   1.000
_cell.angle_alpha   90.00
_cell.angle_beta   90.00
_cell.angle_gamma   90.00
#
_symmetry.space_group_name_H-M   'P 1'
#
loop_
_entity.id
_entity.type
_entity.pdbx_description
1 polymer ?
#
loop_
_entity_poly.entity_id
_entity_poly.type
_entity_poly.pdbx_seq_one_letter_code
_entity_poly.pdbx_strand_id
1 'polypeptide(L)'
;KMGIFALLRNLRNFETHKASEAINCAIEKFKNKTVVEKSGILPYQWAKAVDEVTSNSLKAAIQTAMEHSIANVPDIEKKTIVVVDHSASMGPKTNTNSVRYKADILAAMIYKKCKNAEVYVFGDSVEKVDLLPNESLLRTMRQISETEAGHSTNISPVFDEIPSDSENVVVLSDMQIHVHYYSDFQKWKKKNNADCRTFSINLCGYGTNIVPETTGDSTNISGWSERIIDFINSVGDATMLDKVKAA
;
A
#
# COMPACT_ATOMS: atom_id res chain seq x y z
N LYS A 1 10.32 29.51 11.28
CA LYS A 1 9.86 28.21 11.82
C LYS A 1 9.60 27.26 10.63
N MET A 2 10.37 26.16 10.51
CA MET A 2 10.16 25.17 9.44
C MET A 2 8.89 24.33 9.73
N GLY A 3 8.09 24.08 8.69
CA GLY A 3 6.99 23.13 8.74
C GLY A 3 7.50 21.68 8.83
N ILE A 4 6.65 20.73 9.28
CA ILE A 4 7.02 19.33 9.50
C ILE A 4 7.53 18.65 8.22
N PHE A 5 6.92 18.93 7.05
CA PHE A 5 7.34 18.38 5.77
C PHE A 5 8.73 18.89 5.34
N ALA A 6 9.01 20.17 5.59
CA ALA A 6 10.34 20.74 5.31
C ALA A 6 11.41 20.14 6.23
N LEU A 7 11.08 19.89 7.51
CA LEU A 7 11.97 19.18 8.42
C LEU A 7 12.27 17.77 7.91
N LEU A 8 11.24 17.01 7.53
CA LEU A 8 11.38 15.65 7.02
C LEU A 8 12.32 15.57 5.81
N ARG A 9 12.19 16.50 4.87
CA ARG A 9 13.01 16.54 3.65
C ARG A 9 14.45 16.99 3.85
N ASN A 10 14.77 17.60 4.98
CA ASN A 10 16.10 18.15 5.26
C ASN A 10 16.89 17.36 6.31
N LEU A 11 16.43 16.21 6.77
CA LEU A 11 17.05 15.43 7.85
C LEU A 11 18.50 15.08 7.56
N ARG A 12 18.80 14.59 6.35
CA ARG A 12 20.15 14.29 5.91
C ARG A 12 21.08 15.51 6.01
N ASN A 13 20.60 16.68 5.57
CA ASN A 13 21.37 17.92 5.68
C ASN A 13 21.63 18.31 7.15
N PHE A 14 20.63 18.15 8.02
CA PHE A 14 20.78 18.45 9.44
C PHE A 14 21.81 17.55 10.11
N GLU A 15 21.84 16.25 9.80
CA GLU A 15 22.88 15.34 10.30
C GLU A 15 24.26 15.70 9.75
N THR A 16 24.37 15.93 8.43
CA THR A 16 25.64 16.30 7.78
C THR A 16 26.24 17.57 8.38
N HIS A 17 25.43 18.57 8.66
CA HIS A 17 25.87 19.85 9.24
C HIS A 17 25.80 19.89 10.78
N LYS A 18 25.49 18.76 11.44
CA LYS A 18 25.37 18.67 12.91
C LYS A 18 24.46 19.74 13.52
N ALA A 19 23.35 20.04 12.84
CA ALA A 19 22.39 21.07 13.23
C ALA A 19 21.50 20.60 14.38
N SER A 20 22.04 20.49 15.60
CA SER A 20 21.41 19.88 16.77
C SER A 20 20.04 20.47 17.11
N GLU A 21 19.88 21.80 17.02
CA GLU A 21 18.58 22.45 17.28
C GLU A 21 17.52 22.03 16.27
N ALA A 22 17.87 21.90 14.98
CA ALA A 22 16.95 21.47 13.94
C ALA A 22 16.58 19.99 14.12
N ILE A 23 17.54 19.14 14.50
CA ILE A 23 17.33 17.73 14.80
C ILE A 23 16.37 17.57 15.99
N ASN A 24 16.60 18.28 17.09
CA ASN A 24 15.74 18.23 18.26
C ASN A 24 14.31 18.72 17.94
N CYS A 25 14.18 19.82 17.18
CA CYS A 25 12.89 20.32 16.72
C CYS A 25 12.17 19.30 15.82
N ALA A 26 12.89 18.57 14.96
CA ALA A 26 12.31 17.51 14.14
C ALA A 26 11.80 16.36 15.01
N ILE A 27 12.62 15.86 15.95
CA ILE A 27 12.26 14.78 16.87
C ILE A 27 11.00 15.12 17.67
N GLU A 28 10.91 16.32 18.24
CA GLU A 28 9.74 16.77 18.99
C GLU A 28 8.47 16.78 18.13
N LYS A 29 8.55 17.34 16.92
CA LYS A 29 7.40 17.42 16.01
C LYS A 29 6.97 16.04 15.48
N PHE A 30 7.91 15.15 15.21
CA PHE A 30 7.62 13.81 14.71
C PHE A 30 6.97 12.91 15.77
N LYS A 31 7.30 13.11 17.05
CA LYS A 31 6.64 12.44 18.17
C LYS A 31 5.27 13.02 18.51
N ASN A 32 4.96 14.21 18.03
CA ASN A 32 3.69 14.87 18.34
C ASN A 32 2.59 14.38 17.38
N LYS A 33 1.70 13.53 17.89
CA LYS A 33 0.61 12.92 17.15
C LYS A 33 -0.22 13.97 16.40
N THR A 34 -0.68 15.01 17.07
CA THR A 34 -1.52 16.05 16.46
C THR A 34 -0.82 16.79 15.32
N VAL A 35 0.49 17.03 15.45
CA VAL A 35 1.28 17.70 14.39
C VAL A 35 1.41 16.79 13.17
N VAL A 36 1.64 15.50 13.38
CA VAL A 36 1.75 14.51 12.29
C VAL A 36 0.42 14.33 11.58
N GLU A 37 -0.68 14.13 12.31
CA GLU A 37 -2.02 13.96 11.72
C GLU A 37 -2.44 15.20 10.91
N LYS A 38 -2.19 16.40 11.41
CA LYS A 38 -2.49 17.64 10.68
C LYS A 38 -1.59 17.89 9.46
N SER A 39 -0.49 17.17 9.32
CA SER A 39 0.46 17.37 8.22
C SER A 39 -0.03 16.83 6.88
N GLY A 40 -0.93 15.84 6.88
CA GLY A 40 -1.36 15.11 5.69
C GLY A 40 -0.26 14.25 5.06
N ILE A 41 0.90 14.11 5.73
CA ILE A 41 2.00 13.26 5.24
C ILE A 41 1.61 11.79 5.45
N LEU A 42 1.71 10.99 4.39
CA LEU A 42 1.35 9.57 4.41
C LEU A 42 2.52 8.67 4.84
N PRO A 43 2.25 7.44 5.30
CA PRO A 43 3.25 6.55 5.91
C PRO A 43 4.50 6.28 5.07
N TYR A 44 4.39 6.12 3.75
CA TYR A 44 5.53 5.84 2.89
C TYR A 44 6.57 6.97 2.87
N GLN A 45 6.14 8.23 2.99
CA GLN A 45 7.06 9.37 3.04
C GLN A 45 7.96 9.31 4.29
N TRP A 46 7.39 8.86 5.41
CA TRP A 46 8.14 8.61 6.64
C TRP A 46 9.07 7.41 6.51
N ALA A 47 8.59 6.32 5.90
CA ALA A 47 9.41 5.13 5.66
C ALA A 47 10.67 5.46 4.85
N LYS A 48 10.54 6.23 3.77
CA LYS A 48 11.71 6.70 2.99
C LYS A 48 12.69 7.52 3.81
N ALA A 49 12.20 8.34 4.72
CA ALA A 49 13.09 9.19 5.53
C ALA A 49 13.93 8.40 6.54
N VAL A 50 13.52 7.19 6.93
CA VAL A 50 14.33 6.32 7.80
C VAL A 50 15.67 5.96 7.17
N ASP A 51 15.70 5.72 5.86
CA ASP A 51 16.92 5.35 5.13
C ASP A 51 17.88 6.54 4.94
N GLU A 52 17.36 7.77 5.02
CA GLU A 52 18.14 8.99 4.84
C GLU A 52 18.90 9.44 6.09
N VAL A 53 18.67 8.80 7.25
CA VAL A 53 19.25 9.21 8.53
C VAL A 53 20.06 8.08 9.18
N THR A 54 21.07 8.48 9.95
CA THR A 54 21.95 7.56 10.68
C THR A 54 21.61 7.50 12.16
N SER A 55 21.13 8.60 12.75
CA SER A 55 20.80 8.72 14.17
C SER A 55 19.64 7.80 14.58
N ASN A 56 19.86 6.95 15.58
CA ASN A 56 18.83 6.09 16.15
C ASN A 56 17.65 6.88 16.75
N SER A 57 17.91 8.05 17.33
CA SER A 57 16.86 8.90 17.90
C SER A 57 15.95 9.50 16.82
N LEU A 58 16.51 9.89 15.67
CA LEU A 58 15.74 10.31 14.50
C LEU A 58 14.96 9.14 13.90
N LYS A 59 15.58 7.97 13.71
CA LYS A 59 14.87 6.78 13.22
C LYS A 59 13.67 6.43 14.09
N ALA A 60 13.84 6.41 15.40
CA ALA A 60 12.75 6.16 16.34
C ALA A 60 11.63 7.21 16.24
N ALA A 61 11.98 8.49 16.11
CA ALA A 61 10.99 9.56 15.96
C ALA A 61 10.24 9.47 14.62
N ILE A 62 10.92 9.12 13.52
CA ILE A 62 10.32 8.91 12.20
C ILE A 62 9.37 7.71 12.25
N GLN A 63 9.75 6.61 12.88
CA GLN A 63 8.88 5.43 13.04
C GLN A 63 7.62 5.76 13.85
N THR A 64 7.75 6.58 14.92
CA THR A 64 6.60 7.07 15.68
C THR A 64 5.68 7.93 14.80
N ALA A 65 6.25 8.84 13.99
CA ALA A 65 5.47 9.64 13.06
C ALA A 65 4.78 8.79 11.99
N MET A 66 5.43 7.76 11.48
CA MET A 66 4.84 6.82 10.54
C MET A 66 3.58 6.16 11.10
N GLU A 67 3.62 5.68 12.36
CA GLU A 67 2.44 5.12 13.03
C GLU A 67 1.31 6.16 13.20
N HIS A 68 1.64 7.37 13.59
CA HIS A 68 0.64 8.45 13.71
C HIS A 68 0.03 8.84 12.36
N SER A 69 0.82 8.76 11.28
CA SER A 69 0.41 9.17 9.94
C SER A 69 -0.61 8.23 9.29
N ILE A 70 -0.84 7.03 9.85
CA ILE A 70 -1.90 6.15 9.37
C ILE A 70 -3.29 6.80 9.47
N ALA A 71 -3.47 7.76 10.39
CA ALA A 71 -4.69 8.55 10.49
C ALA A 71 -4.96 9.41 9.24
N ASN A 72 -3.94 9.70 8.44
CA ASN A 72 -4.05 10.46 7.18
C ASN A 72 -4.48 9.59 5.99
N VAL A 73 -4.51 8.27 6.16
CA VAL A 73 -5.00 7.32 5.16
C VAL A 73 -6.52 7.19 5.33
N PRO A 74 -7.32 7.28 4.26
CA PRO A 74 -8.77 7.15 4.36
C PRO A 74 -9.18 5.74 4.78
N ASP A 75 -10.32 5.65 5.49
CA ASP A 75 -10.92 4.36 5.85
C ASP A 75 -11.54 3.68 4.63
N ILE A 76 -11.50 2.34 4.60
CA ILE A 76 -12.10 1.51 3.54
C ILE A 76 -13.24 0.73 4.17
N GLU A 77 -14.47 0.98 3.71
CA GLU A 77 -15.67 0.37 4.29
C GLU A 77 -15.97 -1.01 3.69
N LYS A 78 -15.63 -1.22 2.42
CA LYS A 78 -15.91 -2.46 1.68
C LYS A 78 -14.93 -3.56 2.08
N LYS A 79 -15.44 -4.81 2.19
CA LYS A 79 -14.59 -5.98 2.39
C LYS A 79 -13.58 -6.11 1.26
N THR A 80 -12.30 -5.95 1.59
CA THR A 80 -11.21 -5.83 0.61
C THR A 80 -10.17 -6.93 0.78
N ILE A 81 -9.93 -7.66 -0.29
CA ILE A 81 -8.84 -8.62 -0.39
C ILE A 81 -7.65 -7.94 -1.08
N VAL A 82 -6.51 -7.94 -0.42
CA VAL A 82 -5.26 -7.42 -1.00
C VAL A 82 -4.38 -8.59 -1.40
N VAL A 83 -3.97 -8.62 -2.66
CA VAL A 83 -3.15 -9.66 -3.25
C VAL A 83 -1.82 -9.05 -3.67
N VAL A 84 -0.73 -9.47 -3.03
CA VAL A 84 0.60 -8.86 -3.18
C VAL A 84 1.52 -9.80 -3.94
N ASP A 85 2.11 -9.30 -4.99
CA ASP A 85 3.11 -10.00 -5.78
C ASP A 85 4.44 -10.07 -5.05
N HIS A 86 4.92 -11.28 -4.80
CA HIS A 86 6.20 -11.56 -4.18
C HIS A 86 7.20 -12.21 -5.14
N SER A 87 6.92 -12.16 -6.45
CA SER A 87 7.84 -12.64 -7.48
C SER A 87 9.18 -11.91 -7.48
N ALA A 88 10.18 -12.53 -8.08
CA ALA A 88 11.55 -12.00 -8.12
C ALA A 88 11.67 -10.62 -8.79
N SER A 89 10.83 -10.32 -9.79
CA SER A 89 10.83 -9.04 -10.51
C SER A 89 10.44 -7.85 -9.63
N MET A 90 9.71 -8.08 -8.53
CA MET A 90 9.32 -7.05 -7.57
C MET A 90 10.49 -6.45 -6.78
N GLY A 91 11.65 -7.11 -6.82
CA GLY A 91 12.89 -6.65 -6.19
C GLY A 91 12.98 -6.93 -4.68
N PRO A 92 14.05 -6.43 -4.02
CA PRO A 92 14.34 -6.79 -2.65
C PRO A 92 13.41 -6.14 -1.62
N LYS A 93 12.93 -6.90 -0.65
CA LYS A 93 12.04 -6.46 0.43
C LYS A 93 12.62 -5.40 1.37
N THR A 94 13.92 -5.25 1.42
CA THR A 94 14.63 -4.31 2.32
C THR A 94 14.92 -2.95 1.71
N ASN A 95 14.71 -2.78 0.41
CA ASN A 95 14.97 -1.51 -0.28
C ASN A 95 13.67 -0.70 -0.38
N THR A 96 13.55 0.43 0.30
CA THR A 96 12.37 1.29 0.30
C THR A 96 11.96 1.82 -1.08
N ASN A 97 12.86 1.78 -2.06
CA ASN A 97 12.55 2.16 -3.44
C ASN A 97 12.08 0.98 -4.31
N SER A 98 12.20 -0.27 -3.85
CA SER A 98 11.75 -1.44 -4.60
C SER A 98 10.24 -1.46 -4.78
N VAL A 99 9.77 -2.16 -5.80
CA VAL A 99 8.34 -2.38 -6.04
C VAL A 99 7.75 -3.22 -4.92
N ARG A 100 8.48 -4.24 -4.45
CA ARG A 100 8.12 -5.09 -3.34
C ARG A 100 7.82 -4.29 -2.08
N TYR A 101 8.74 -3.42 -1.65
CA TYR A 101 8.55 -2.59 -0.46
C TYR A 101 7.31 -1.69 -0.58
N LYS A 102 7.09 -1.09 -1.76
CA LYS A 102 5.92 -0.26 -2.03
C LYS A 102 4.63 -1.06 -1.95
N ALA A 103 4.61 -2.28 -2.49
CA ALA A 103 3.47 -3.18 -2.42
C ALA A 103 3.16 -3.56 -0.97
N ASP A 104 4.16 -3.99 -0.21
CA ASP A 104 4.02 -4.42 1.18
C ASP A 104 3.48 -3.30 2.09
N ILE A 105 4.02 -2.07 1.96
CA ILE A 105 3.53 -0.95 2.77
C ILE A 105 2.12 -0.52 2.37
N LEU A 106 1.77 -0.55 1.08
CA LEU A 106 0.43 -0.22 0.60
C LEU A 106 -0.58 -1.26 1.09
N ALA A 107 -0.23 -2.55 1.03
CA ALA A 107 -1.05 -3.63 1.58
C ALA A 107 -1.28 -3.46 3.09
N ALA A 108 -0.23 -3.14 3.85
CA ALA A 108 -0.33 -2.86 5.27
C ALA A 108 -1.23 -1.65 5.57
N MET A 109 -1.12 -0.58 4.78
CA MET A 109 -1.99 0.61 4.91
C MET A 109 -3.47 0.25 4.65
N ILE A 110 -3.76 -0.50 3.58
CA ILE A 110 -5.11 -0.97 3.26
C ILE A 110 -5.64 -1.84 4.40
N TYR A 111 -4.85 -2.81 4.88
CA TYR A 111 -5.24 -3.68 5.98
C TYR A 111 -5.59 -2.91 7.25
N LYS A 112 -4.78 -1.91 7.62
CA LYS A 112 -5.00 -1.08 8.82
C LYS A 112 -6.21 -0.15 8.72
N LYS A 113 -6.65 0.17 7.50
CA LYS A 113 -7.71 1.15 7.24
C LYS A 113 -9.02 0.51 6.74
N CYS A 114 -9.02 -0.79 6.49
CA CYS A 114 -10.20 -1.55 6.12
C CYS A 114 -10.70 -2.39 7.30
N LYS A 115 -11.98 -2.29 7.63
CA LYS A 115 -12.59 -3.07 8.74
C LYS A 115 -12.52 -4.57 8.51
N ASN A 116 -12.64 -5.01 7.27
CA ASN A 116 -12.67 -6.40 6.84
C ASN A 116 -11.68 -6.60 5.70
N ALA A 117 -10.37 -6.59 6.00
CA ALA A 117 -9.34 -6.89 5.01
C ALA A 117 -8.68 -8.24 5.27
N GLU A 118 -8.34 -8.92 4.21
CA GLU A 118 -7.44 -10.06 4.21
C GLU A 118 -6.31 -9.78 3.23
N VAL A 119 -5.11 -10.26 3.55
CA VAL A 119 -3.93 -10.09 2.70
C VAL A 119 -3.43 -11.45 2.28
N TYR A 120 -3.19 -11.60 1.00
CA TYR A 120 -2.59 -12.77 0.39
C TYR A 120 -1.32 -12.35 -0.34
N VAL A 121 -0.31 -13.18 -0.30
CA VAL A 121 0.90 -13.04 -1.12
C VAL A 121 0.96 -14.16 -2.13
N PHE A 122 1.49 -13.91 -3.30
CA PHE A 122 1.64 -14.93 -4.34
C PHE A 122 3.02 -14.88 -4.98
N GLY A 123 3.43 -16.06 -5.46
CA GLY A 123 4.66 -16.34 -6.18
C GLY A 123 4.50 -17.68 -6.88
N ASP A 124 5.21 -18.72 -6.42
CA ASP A 124 5.00 -20.12 -6.84
C ASP A 124 3.72 -20.70 -6.21
N SER A 125 3.41 -20.29 -4.98
CA SER A 125 2.19 -20.58 -4.24
C SER A 125 1.42 -19.33 -3.90
N VAL A 126 0.29 -19.49 -3.25
CA VAL A 126 -0.49 -18.42 -2.62
C VAL A 126 -0.57 -18.69 -1.13
N GLU A 127 -0.26 -17.67 -0.35
CA GLU A 127 -0.26 -17.77 1.12
C GLU A 127 -1.11 -16.64 1.72
N LYS A 128 -2.07 -16.99 2.56
CA LYS A 128 -2.78 -16.01 3.37
C LYS A 128 -1.87 -15.53 4.49
N VAL A 129 -1.74 -14.22 4.64
CA VAL A 129 -0.92 -13.64 5.71
C VAL A 129 -1.74 -13.58 7.01
N ASP A 130 -1.25 -14.22 8.07
CA ASP A 130 -1.88 -14.17 9.38
C ASP A 130 -1.52 -12.86 10.10
N LEU A 131 -2.38 -11.86 9.95
CA LEU A 131 -2.18 -10.51 10.45
C LEU A 131 -2.98 -10.26 11.73
N LEU A 132 -2.34 -9.58 12.69
CA LEU A 132 -2.97 -9.20 13.95
C LEU A 132 -3.47 -7.73 13.89
N PRO A 133 -4.76 -7.47 14.17
CA PRO A 133 -5.38 -6.14 13.99
C PRO A 133 -4.70 -5.01 14.78
N ASN A 134 -4.18 -5.32 15.96
CA ASN A 134 -3.64 -4.34 16.92
C ASN A 134 -2.12 -4.10 16.79
N GLU A 135 -1.47 -4.76 15.83
CA GLU A 135 -0.04 -4.54 15.58
C GLU A 135 0.21 -3.17 14.97
N SER A 136 1.45 -2.67 15.07
CA SER A 136 1.87 -1.44 14.40
C SER A 136 1.90 -1.60 12.88
N LEU A 137 1.81 -0.50 12.15
CA LEU A 137 1.91 -0.51 10.68
C LEU A 137 3.20 -1.19 10.21
N LEU A 138 4.34 -0.87 10.86
CA LEU A 138 5.63 -1.50 10.54
C LEU A 138 5.63 -3.01 10.81
N ARG A 139 4.99 -3.44 11.88
CA ARG A 139 4.88 -4.87 12.19
C ARG A 139 4.02 -5.59 11.18
N THR A 140 2.87 -5.03 10.83
CA THR A 140 1.97 -5.53 9.79
C THR A 140 2.70 -5.65 8.45
N MET A 141 3.39 -4.58 8.02
CA MET A 141 4.19 -4.58 6.79
C MET A 141 5.27 -5.68 6.82
N ARG A 142 5.96 -5.86 7.95
CA ARG A 142 6.99 -6.88 8.10
C ARG A 142 6.41 -8.29 8.00
N GLN A 143 5.26 -8.57 8.62
CA GLN A 143 4.59 -9.86 8.51
C GLN A 143 4.24 -10.16 7.04
N ILE A 144 3.72 -9.19 6.29
CA ILE A 144 3.46 -9.33 4.85
C ILE A 144 4.77 -9.65 4.12
N SER A 145 5.79 -8.82 4.33
CA SER A 145 7.09 -8.91 3.64
C SER A 145 7.84 -10.23 3.90
N GLU A 146 7.68 -10.81 5.08
CA GLU A 146 8.35 -12.05 5.52
C GLU A 146 7.59 -13.31 5.09
N THR A 147 6.32 -13.19 4.66
CA THR A 147 5.57 -14.34 4.15
C THR A 147 6.14 -14.79 2.81
N GLU A 148 6.55 -16.04 2.74
CA GLU A 148 7.21 -16.61 1.57
C GLU A 148 6.17 -17.34 0.69
N ALA A 149 6.14 -17.02 -0.61
CA ALA A 149 5.26 -17.63 -1.61
C ALA A 149 6.02 -18.11 -2.87
N GLY A 150 7.36 -18.10 -2.82
CA GLY A 150 8.23 -18.43 -3.94
C GLY A 150 8.53 -17.22 -4.83
N HIS A 151 8.97 -17.46 -6.07
CA HIS A 151 9.57 -16.42 -6.93
C HIS A 151 8.90 -16.25 -8.29
N SER A 152 7.95 -17.12 -8.66
CA SER A 152 7.20 -16.98 -9.93
C SER A 152 5.97 -16.08 -9.79
N THR A 153 5.12 -16.00 -10.82
CA THR A 153 3.98 -15.07 -10.88
C THR A 153 2.65 -15.79 -11.11
N ASN A 154 2.34 -16.79 -10.28
CA ASN A 154 1.10 -17.55 -10.38
C ASN A 154 0.05 -17.04 -9.39
N ILE A 155 -0.85 -16.17 -9.83
CA ILE A 155 -1.93 -15.59 -9.00
C ILE A 155 -3.21 -16.44 -9.01
N SER A 156 -3.42 -17.31 -9.99
CA SER A 156 -4.70 -18.02 -10.18
C SER A 156 -5.22 -18.77 -8.93
N PRO A 157 -4.36 -19.43 -8.13
CA PRO A 157 -4.83 -20.10 -6.91
C PRO A 157 -5.46 -19.18 -5.85
N VAL A 158 -5.22 -17.88 -5.89
CA VAL A 158 -5.87 -16.90 -5.01
C VAL A 158 -7.39 -17.02 -5.06
N PHE A 159 -7.96 -17.26 -6.25
CA PHE A 159 -9.41 -17.32 -6.45
C PHE A 159 -10.07 -18.57 -5.86
N ASP A 160 -9.29 -19.56 -5.48
CA ASP A 160 -9.77 -20.72 -4.72
C ASP A 160 -9.81 -20.46 -3.21
N GLU A 161 -9.03 -19.48 -2.73
CA GLU A 161 -8.81 -19.19 -1.31
C GLU A 161 -9.61 -17.96 -0.80
N ILE A 162 -9.89 -16.96 -1.66
CA ILE A 162 -10.53 -15.74 -1.20
C ILE A 162 -12.01 -15.93 -0.87
N PRO A 163 -12.52 -15.23 0.18
CA PRO A 163 -13.92 -15.33 0.60
C PRO A 163 -14.92 -14.98 -0.49
N SER A 164 -16.02 -15.72 -0.57
CA SER A 164 -17.09 -15.53 -1.57
C SER A 164 -17.83 -14.19 -1.46
N ASP A 165 -17.77 -13.55 -0.29
CA ASP A 165 -18.40 -12.27 0.01
C ASP A 165 -17.46 -11.05 -0.13
N SER A 166 -16.32 -11.24 -0.80
CA SER A 166 -15.37 -10.15 -1.08
C SER A 166 -15.99 -9.11 -2.02
N GLU A 167 -15.88 -7.83 -1.65
CA GLU A 167 -16.42 -6.71 -2.43
C GLU A 167 -15.36 -6.05 -3.32
N ASN A 168 -14.10 -6.02 -2.86
CA ASN A 168 -12.95 -5.53 -3.62
C ASN A 168 -11.82 -6.55 -3.60
N VAL A 169 -11.15 -6.71 -4.74
CA VAL A 169 -9.87 -7.42 -4.87
C VAL A 169 -8.84 -6.43 -5.40
N VAL A 170 -7.81 -6.15 -4.63
CA VAL A 170 -6.73 -5.21 -4.97
C VAL A 170 -5.46 -5.99 -5.22
N VAL A 171 -4.98 -6.00 -6.45
CA VAL A 171 -3.74 -6.67 -6.87
C VAL A 171 -2.61 -5.66 -6.97
N LEU A 172 -1.54 -5.88 -6.21
CA LEU A 172 -0.34 -5.04 -6.17
C LEU A 172 0.82 -5.80 -6.82
N SER A 173 1.25 -5.38 -8.01
CA SER A 173 2.25 -6.09 -8.80
C SER A 173 2.99 -5.14 -9.75
N ASP A 174 4.09 -5.60 -10.36
CA ASP A 174 4.70 -4.98 -11.54
C ASP A 174 4.00 -5.40 -12.84
N MET A 175 2.95 -6.20 -12.74
CA MET A 175 2.11 -6.70 -13.82
C MET A 175 2.81 -7.64 -14.82
N GLN A 176 3.92 -8.25 -14.44
CA GLN A 176 4.56 -9.34 -15.20
C GLN A 176 3.91 -10.69 -14.85
N ILE A 177 2.57 -10.72 -14.78
CA ILE A 177 1.78 -11.89 -14.40
C ILE A 177 1.42 -12.75 -15.63
N HIS A 178 1.43 -14.09 -15.46
CA HIS A 178 1.03 -15.02 -16.53
C HIS A 178 -0.49 -14.97 -16.83
N VAL A 179 -0.83 -15.22 -18.07
CA VAL A 179 -1.93 -14.74 -18.92
C VAL A 179 -3.38 -15.03 -18.49
N HIS A 180 -3.69 -15.79 -17.43
CA HIS A 180 -5.07 -16.25 -17.18
C HIS A 180 -5.80 -15.60 -15.99
N TYR A 181 -5.15 -14.73 -15.27
CA TYR A 181 -5.67 -14.07 -14.07
C TYR A 181 -7.08 -13.50 -14.23
N TYR A 182 -7.33 -12.74 -15.30
CA TYR A 182 -8.63 -12.10 -15.48
C TYR A 182 -9.76 -13.11 -15.73
N SER A 183 -9.50 -14.19 -16.47
CA SER A 183 -10.47 -15.24 -16.71
C SER A 183 -10.85 -15.98 -15.44
N ASP A 184 -9.89 -16.22 -14.54
CA ASP A 184 -10.11 -16.90 -13.27
C ASP A 184 -10.86 -16.00 -12.29
N PHE A 185 -10.53 -14.71 -12.25
CA PHE A 185 -11.31 -13.72 -11.51
C PHE A 185 -12.77 -13.66 -11.99
N GLN A 186 -13.02 -13.64 -13.32
CA GLN A 186 -14.38 -13.62 -13.86
C GLN A 186 -15.18 -14.89 -13.53
N LYS A 187 -14.54 -16.07 -13.53
CA LYS A 187 -15.17 -17.34 -13.11
C LYS A 187 -15.53 -17.28 -11.63
N TRP A 188 -14.59 -16.84 -10.79
CA TRP A 188 -14.81 -16.68 -9.36
C TRP A 188 -15.96 -15.70 -9.09
N LYS A 189 -15.92 -14.52 -9.71
CA LYS A 189 -16.95 -13.49 -9.58
C LYS A 189 -18.34 -13.99 -9.95
N LYS A 190 -18.48 -14.66 -11.09
CA LYS A 190 -19.74 -15.25 -11.55
C LYS A 190 -20.30 -16.27 -10.57
N LYS A 191 -19.43 -17.02 -9.89
CA LYS A 191 -19.81 -18.06 -8.93
C LYS A 191 -20.16 -17.49 -7.56
N ASN A 192 -19.51 -16.44 -7.11
CA ASN A 192 -19.52 -15.97 -5.72
C ASN A 192 -20.17 -14.58 -5.56
N ASN A 193 -19.59 -13.54 -6.14
CA ASN A 193 -20.08 -12.16 -6.00
C ASN A 193 -19.96 -11.38 -7.32
N ALA A 194 -21.09 -11.20 -8.00
CA ALA A 194 -21.16 -10.49 -9.29
C ALA A 194 -20.77 -8.99 -9.19
N ASP A 195 -20.93 -8.37 -8.03
CA ASP A 195 -20.66 -6.95 -7.81
C ASP A 195 -19.22 -6.70 -7.30
N CYS A 196 -18.43 -7.76 -7.10
CA CYS A 196 -17.04 -7.61 -6.69
C CYS A 196 -16.23 -6.87 -7.74
N ARG A 197 -15.41 -5.92 -7.31
CA ARG A 197 -14.53 -5.12 -8.16
C ARG A 197 -13.09 -5.55 -8.03
N THR A 198 -12.33 -5.46 -9.13
CA THR A 198 -10.89 -5.64 -9.08
C THR A 198 -10.15 -4.36 -9.41
N PHE A 199 -9.06 -4.11 -8.67
CA PHE A 199 -8.13 -3.02 -8.88
C PHE A 199 -6.76 -3.63 -9.16
N SER A 200 -6.28 -3.49 -10.39
CA SER A 200 -4.95 -3.95 -10.78
C SER A 200 -3.99 -2.77 -10.74
N ILE A 201 -3.09 -2.76 -9.76
CA ILE A 201 -2.18 -1.65 -9.49
C ILE A 201 -0.79 -2.01 -9.98
N ASN A 202 -0.43 -1.47 -11.14
CA ASN A 202 0.90 -1.60 -11.74
C ASN A 202 1.86 -0.61 -11.10
N LEU A 203 2.64 -1.07 -10.13
CA LEU A 203 3.55 -0.23 -9.34
C LEU A 203 4.81 0.21 -10.09
N CYS A 204 5.10 -0.41 -11.24
CA CYS A 204 6.23 -0.06 -12.12
C CYS A 204 5.85 0.88 -13.27
N GLY A 205 4.56 0.96 -13.60
CA GLY A 205 4.09 1.71 -14.76
C GLY A 205 4.49 1.09 -16.12
N TYR A 206 4.75 -0.22 -16.17
CA TYR A 206 4.93 -0.93 -17.44
C TYR A 206 3.63 -0.92 -18.24
N GLY A 207 3.73 -0.88 -19.59
CA GLY A 207 2.57 -0.78 -20.47
C GLY A 207 1.69 -2.03 -20.57
N THR A 208 1.92 -3.05 -19.74
CA THR A 208 1.12 -4.28 -19.70
C THR A 208 -0.05 -4.09 -18.73
N ASN A 209 -1.27 -4.19 -19.26
CA ASN A 209 -2.48 -4.24 -18.47
C ASN A 209 -2.97 -5.68 -18.38
N ILE A 210 -3.24 -6.17 -17.18
CA ILE A 210 -3.75 -7.53 -16.94
C ILE A 210 -5.23 -7.61 -17.24
N VAL A 211 -5.95 -6.50 -17.06
CA VAL A 211 -7.39 -6.42 -17.26
C VAL A 211 -7.69 -5.61 -18.50
N PRO A 212 -8.56 -6.09 -19.41
CA PRO A 212 -9.00 -5.30 -20.56
C PRO A 212 -9.68 -4.01 -20.10
N GLU A 213 -9.39 -2.88 -20.76
CA GLU A 213 -9.93 -1.55 -20.41
C GLU A 213 -11.47 -1.44 -20.52
N THR A 214 -12.12 -2.45 -21.06
CA THR A 214 -13.55 -2.42 -21.44
C THR A 214 -14.52 -3.00 -20.39
N THR A 215 -14.03 -3.41 -19.23
CA THR A 215 -14.88 -4.06 -18.23
C THR A 215 -15.20 -3.10 -17.10
N GLY A 216 -16.47 -2.72 -16.94
CA GLY A 216 -16.93 -1.74 -15.94
C GLY A 216 -16.77 -2.14 -14.48
N ASP A 217 -16.23 -3.34 -14.20
CA ASP A 217 -16.00 -3.90 -12.88
C ASP A 217 -14.52 -4.04 -12.51
N SER A 218 -13.64 -3.60 -13.41
CA SER A 218 -12.19 -3.72 -13.25
C SER A 218 -11.50 -2.41 -13.58
N THR A 219 -10.54 -2.02 -12.75
CA THR A 219 -9.80 -0.76 -12.88
C THR A 219 -8.31 -1.03 -12.89
N ASN A 220 -7.63 -0.55 -13.94
CA ASN A 220 -6.18 -0.56 -14.03
C ASN A 220 -5.62 0.78 -13.58
N ILE A 221 -4.67 0.76 -12.65
CA ILE A 221 -3.95 1.93 -12.16
C ILE A 221 -2.47 1.70 -12.46
N SER A 222 -1.84 2.64 -13.15
CA SER A 222 -0.40 2.58 -13.44
C SER A 222 0.37 3.66 -12.68
N GLY A 223 1.48 3.27 -12.09
CA GLY A 223 2.35 4.13 -11.31
C GLY A 223 2.15 4.00 -9.81
N TRP A 224 3.05 4.66 -9.08
CA TRP A 224 3.05 4.66 -7.61
C TRP A 224 2.49 5.97 -7.04
N SER A 225 1.49 5.85 -6.19
CA SER A 225 1.04 6.92 -5.30
C SER A 225 0.39 6.34 -4.06
N GLU A 226 0.68 6.88 -2.88
CA GLU A 226 -0.04 6.53 -1.65
C GLU A 226 -1.52 6.95 -1.72
N ARG A 227 -1.89 7.87 -2.65
CA ARG A 227 -3.26 8.31 -2.90
C ARG A 227 -4.11 7.31 -3.68
N ILE A 228 -3.55 6.16 -4.04
CA ILE A 228 -4.29 5.05 -4.66
C ILE A 228 -5.47 4.61 -3.78
N ILE A 229 -5.33 4.68 -2.45
CA ILE A 229 -6.40 4.31 -1.51
C ILE A 229 -7.59 5.28 -1.63
N ASP A 230 -7.35 6.58 -1.82
CA ASP A 230 -8.41 7.57 -2.08
C ASP A 230 -9.21 7.17 -3.34
N PHE A 231 -8.50 6.71 -4.38
CA PHE A 231 -9.11 6.29 -5.62
C PHE A 231 -9.94 4.99 -5.47
N ILE A 232 -9.42 3.97 -4.77
CA ILE A 232 -10.15 2.73 -4.50
C ILE A 232 -11.49 3.02 -3.82
N ASN A 233 -11.52 3.96 -2.87
CA ASN A 233 -12.74 4.37 -2.19
C ASN A 233 -13.71 5.12 -3.10
N SER A 234 -13.20 5.90 -4.05
CA SER A 234 -14.01 6.76 -4.91
C SER A 234 -14.67 6.04 -6.08
N VAL A 235 -14.09 4.90 -6.50
CA VAL A 235 -14.64 4.11 -7.61
C VAL A 235 -15.96 3.47 -7.19
N GLY A 236 -17.05 3.91 -7.85
CA GLY A 236 -18.40 3.46 -7.58
C GLY A 236 -19.24 4.41 -6.73
N ASP A 237 -18.68 5.51 -6.30
CA ASP A 237 -19.45 6.65 -5.84
C ASP A 237 -19.91 7.46 -7.06
N ALA A 238 -21.20 7.35 -7.44
CA ALA A 238 -21.78 8.12 -8.55
C ALA A 238 -21.51 9.63 -8.41
N THR A 239 -21.36 10.09 -7.18
CA THR A 239 -21.05 11.49 -6.84
C THR A 239 -19.68 11.97 -7.32
N MET A 240 -18.70 11.09 -7.54
CA MET A 240 -17.37 11.50 -8.00
C MET A 240 -17.30 11.66 -9.51
N LEU A 241 -17.96 10.80 -10.26
CA LEU A 241 -18.15 10.96 -11.71
C LEU A 241 -18.91 12.24 -12.03
N ASP A 242 -19.89 12.59 -11.19
CA ASP A 242 -20.67 13.82 -11.33
C ASP A 242 -19.84 15.07 -10.98
N LYS A 243 -18.93 14.98 -10.00
CA LYS A 243 -17.98 16.06 -9.68
C LYS A 243 -16.95 16.31 -10.78
N VAL A 244 -16.46 15.23 -11.43
CA VAL A 244 -15.52 15.35 -12.56
C VAL A 244 -16.20 15.89 -13.80
N LYS A 245 -17.52 15.60 -14.01
CA LYS A 245 -18.30 16.17 -15.13
C LYS A 245 -18.74 17.62 -14.90
N ALA A 246 -18.76 18.07 -13.64
CA ALA A 246 -19.15 19.42 -13.25
C ALA A 246 -17.96 20.40 -13.10
N ALA A 247 -16.72 19.93 -13.25
CA ALA A 247 -15.48 20.73 -13.22
C ALA A 247 -14.96 21.00 -14.63
#